data_69c0ce1256bb0505aba7776e254823a4
#
_entry.id   69c0ce1256bb0505aba7776e254823a4
#
_cell.length_a   1.000
_cell.length_b   1.000
_cell.length_c   1.000
_cell.angle_alpha   90.00
_cell.angle_beta   90.00
_cell.angle_gamma   90.00
#
_symmetry.space_group_name_H-M   'P 1'
#
loop_
_entity.id
_entity.type
_entity.pdbx_description
1 polymer ?
#
loop_
_entity_poly.entity_id
_entity_poly.type
_entity_poly.pdbx_seq_one_letter_code
_entity_poly.pdbx_strand_id
1 'polypeptide(L)'
;DPREIVISLRTPMGGSMARIKQVKDRWKLDTVVLDAGHGGKDPGTIGRKGTKEKDIALDIIKRLGLLLEKNTKLKVIYTREEDIFIPIWKRPKIANESNGKVFVSVHLNSNPNKTAYGFETYLLRSGMTEDAIEVASRENEVIKLEDRSKNKYQDLSGENLIVATMAQSVFMKESEELAAIIQEEMGKKVKSRNRGVKQAGFHVL
;
A
#
# COMPACT_ATOMS: atom_id res chain seq x y z
N ASP A 1 47.13 -6.09 4.35
CA ASP A 1 46.83 -4.67 4.49
C ASP A 1 45.97 -4.48 5.76
N PRO A 2 46.40 -3.71 6.77
CA PRO A 2 45.68 -3.58 8.02
C PRO A 2 44.36 -2.74 7.93
N ARG A 3 43.91 -2.44 6.72
CA ARG A 3 42.72 -1.65 6.44
C ARG A 3 41.55 -2.46 5.88
N GLU A 4 41.70 -3.77 5.77
CA GLU A 4 40.66 -4.66 5.27
C GLU A 4 40.02 -5.46 6.42
N ILE A 5 38.78 -5.15 6.78
CA ILE A 5 38.00 -5.95 7.73
C ILE A 5 37.20 -6.96 6.93
N VAL A 6 37.64 -8.21 6.91
CA VAL A 6 36.88 -9.30 6.31
C VAL A 6 35.94 -9.89 7.33
N ILE A 7 34.63 -9.62 7.18
CA ILE A 7 33.59 -10.25 7.99
C ILE A 7 33.09 -11.49 7.25
N SER A 8 33.54 -12.68 7.70
CA SER A 8 33.02 -13.96 7.21
C SER A 8 31.79 -14.37 7.99
N LEU A 9 30.61 -14.22 7.43
CA LEU A 9 29.38 -14.76 7.97
C LEU A 9 29.27 -16.25 7.58
N ARG A 10 29.58 -17.16 8.49
CA ARG A 10 29.29 -18.59 8.32
C ARG A 10 27.89 -18.87 8.89
N THR A 11 26.92 -19.04 8.02
CA THR A 11 25.67 -19.70 8.38
C THR A 11 25.94 -21.19 8.51
N PRO A 12 25.55 -21.82 9.64
CA PRO A 12 25.65 -23.29 9.75
C PRO A 12 24.82 -23.91 8.61
N MET A 13 25.43 -24.67 7.71
CA MET A 13 24.78 -25.41 6.62
C MET A 13 23.90 -26.57 7.13
N GLY A 14 23.36 -26.47 8.33
CA GLY A 14 22.49 -27.44 8.97
C GLY A 14 21.10 -26.91 9.29
N GLY A 15 20.66 -25.84 8.63
CA GLY A 15 19.27 -25.40 8.72
C GLY A 15 18.36 -26.45 8.12
N SER A 16 17.60 -27.15 8.96
CA SER A 16 16.73 -28.25 8.55
C SER A 16 15.86 -27.83 7.35
N MET A 17 15.58 -28.76 6.44
CA MET A 17 14.62 -28.57 5.32
C MET A 17 13.31 -27.90 5.77
N ALA A 18 12.89 -28.13 7.01
CA ALA A 18 11.77 -27.47 7.66
C ALA A 18 11.95 -25.94 7.76
N ARG A 19 13.17 -25.45 8.06
CA ARG A 19 13.46 -24.02 8.17
C ARG A 19 13.48 -23.34 6.79
N ILE A 20 14.02 -24.03 5.78
CA ILE A 20 14.00 -23.57 4.39
C ILE A 20 12.58 -23.56 3.86
N LYS A 21 11.76 -24.55 4.20
CA LYS A 21 10.33 -24.60 3.84
C LYS A 21 9.56 -23.46 4.52
N GLN A 22 9.76 -23.21 5.81
CA GLN A 22 9.15 -22.08 6.52
C GLN A 22 9.53 -20.73 5.90
N VAL A 23 10.79 -20.54 5.49
CA VAL A 23 11.22 -19.32 4.80
C VAL A 23 10.53 -19.21 3.44
N LYS A 24 10.51 -20.27 2.63
CA LYS A 24 9.81 -20.28 1.33
C LYS A 24 8.31 -20.03 1.47
N ASP A 25 7.65 -20.66 2.44
CA ASP A 25 6.22 -20.49 2.68
C ASP A 25 5.90 -19.06 3.16
N ARG A 26 6.81 -18.44 3.90
CA ARG A 26 6.69 -17.05 4.35
C ARG A 26 6.74 -16.04 3.20
N TRP A 27 7.48 -16.36 2.13
CA TRP A 27 7.66 -15.51 0.94
C TRP A 27 6.73 -15.87 -0.21
N LYS A 28 5.88 -16.87 -0.02
CA LYS A 28 4.92 -17.26 -1.04
C LYS A 28 3.80 -16.22 -1.08
N LEU A 29 3.63 -15.61 -2.24
CA LEU A 29 2.47 -14.77 -2.51
C LEU A 29 1.22 -15.63 -2.60
N ASP A 30 0.42 -15.67 -1.54
CA ASP A 30 -0.81 -16.44 -1.43
C ASP A 30 -2.02 -15.61 -0.97
N THR A 31 -1.78 -14.43 -0.39
CA THR A 31 -2.83 -13.57 0.15
C THR A 31 -2.60 -12.12 -0.28
N VAL A 32 -3.60 -11.53 -0.92
CA VAL A 32 -3.65 -10.11 -1.30
C VAL A 32 -4.74 -9.42 -0.51
N VAL A 33 -4.41 -8.27 0.06
CA VAL A 33 -5.38 -7.39 0.73
C VAL A 33 -5.69 -6.21 -0.17
N LEU A 34 -6.95 -6.05 -0.50
CA LEU A 34 -7.46 -4.98 -1.35
C LEU A 34 -8.16 -3.93 -0.49
N ASP A 35 -7.72 -2.71 -0.60
CA ASP A 35 -8.24 -1.57 0.13
C ASP A 35 -8.94 -0.60 -0.81
N ALA A 36 -10.23 -0.39 -0.56
CA ALA A 36 -10.98 0.67 -1.20
C ALA A 36 -10.88 1.94 -0.36
N GLY A 37 -10.19 2.96 -0.83
CA GLY A 37 -10.05 4.22 -0.12
C GLY A 37 -11.38 4.83 0.34
N HIS A 38 -11.35 5.59 1.42
CA HIS A 38 -12.51 6.27 1.98
C HIS A 38 -13.65 5.31 2.40
N GLY A 39 -14.89 5.81 2.47
CA GLY A 39 -16.09 5.01 2.79
C GLY A 39 -16.96 5.62 3.89
N GLY A 40 -18.25 5.29 3.89
CA GLY A 40 -19.24 5.79 4.86
C GLY A 40 -19.30 7.31 4.89
N LYS A 41 -18.99 7.90 6.05
CA LYS A 41 -18.97 9.36 6.27
C LYS A 41 -17.87 10.11 5.54
N ASP A 42 -16.86 9.40 5.03
CA ASP A 42 -15.77 9.97 4.26
C ASP A 42 -16.01 9.72 2.75
N PRO A 43 -16.41 10.74 1.99
CA PRO A 43 -16.69 10.59 0.58
C PRO A 43 -15.41 10.53 -0.29
N GLY A 44 -14.25 10.92 0.24
CA GLY A 44 -13.06 11.24 -0.56
C GLY A 44 -13.30 12.44 -1.46
N THR A 45 -12.60 12.51 -2.55
CA THR A 45 -12.80 13.53 -3.59
C THR A 45 -14.20 13.44 -4.19
N ILE A 46 -14.81 14.59 -4.43
CA ILE A 46 -16.11 14.70 -5.11
C ILE A 46 -15.89 15.31 -6.49
N GLY A 47 -16.18 14.53 -7.51
CA GLY A 47 -16.11 14.97 -8.91
C GLY A 47 -17.18 16.00 -9.27
N ARG A 48 -17.01 16.69 -10.41
CA ARG A 48 -17.90 17.78 -10.85
C ARG A 48 -19.38 17.40 -10.99
N LYS A 49 -19.67 16.12 -11.22
CA LYS A 49 -21.05 15.59 -11.35
C LYS A 49 -21.54 14.93 -10.07
N GLY A 50 -20.89 15.18 -8.92
CA GLY A 50 -21.25 14.60 -7.66
C GLY A 50 -20.78 13.16 -7.44
N THR A 51 -20.01 12.60 -8.36
CA THR A 51 -19.41 11.26 -8.20
C THR A 51 -18.41 11.28 -7.06
N LYS A 52 -18.57 10.37 -6.10
CA LYS A 52 -17.70 10.29 -4.93
C LYS A 52 -16.58 9.27 -5.17
N GLU A 53 -15.39 9.59 -4.74
CA GLU A 53 -14.22 8.70 -4.83
C GLU A 53 -14.48 7.34 -4.18
N LYS A 54 -15.05 7.33 -2.98
CA LYS A 54 -15.34 6.11 -2.22
C LYS A 54 -16.15 5.06 -3.01
N ASP A 55 -17.08 5.52 -3.88
CA ASP A 55 -17.95 4.63 -4.65
C ASP A 55 -17.18 3.99 -5.81
N ILE A 56 -16.36 4.78 -6.49
CA ILE A 56 -15.52 4.31 -7.60
C ILE A 56 -14.39 3.40 -7.08
N ALA A 57 -13.73 3.79 -6.00
CA ALA A 57 -12.69 2.97 -5.37
C ALA A 57 -13.25 1.59 -4.99
N LEU A 58 -14.45 1.54 -4.41
CA LEU A 58 -15.11 0.28 -4.05
C LEU A 58 -15.45 -0.57 -5.28
N ASP A 59 -15.98 0.03 -6.35
CA ASP A 59 -16.29 -0.71 -7.58
C ASP A 59 -15.02 -1.29 -8.23
N ILE A 60 -13.93 -0.51 -8.30
CA ILE A 60 -12.65 -0.97 -8.84
C ILE A 60 -12.13 -2.15 -8.01
N ILE A 61 -12.10 -2.02 -6.70
CA ILE A 61 -11.58 -3.04 -5.79
C ILE A 61 -12.39 -4.34 -5.88
N LYS A 62 -13.72 -4.26 -5.94
CA LYS A 62 -14.57 -5.45 -6.11
C LYS A 62 -14.30 -6.16 -7.42
N ARG A 63 -14.20 -5.42 -8.53
CA ARG A 63 -13.88 -5.99 -9.85
C ARG A 63 -12.49 -6.62 -9.87
N LEU A 64 -11.50 -5.95 -9.27
CA LEU A 64 -10.15 -6.47 -9.16
C LEU A 64 -10.12 -7.79 -8.37
N GLY A 65 -10.80 -7.82 -7.22
CA GLY A 65 -10.87 -9.03 -6.40
C GLY A 65 -11.49 -10.20 -7.15
N LEU A 66 -12.63 -10.01 -7.80
CA LEU A 66 -13.27 -11.04 -8.63
C LEU A 66 -12.35 -11.57 -9.75
N LEU A 67 -11.56 -10.66 -10.37
CA LEU A 67 -10.60 -11.06 -11.40
C LEU A 67 -9.43 -11.87 -10.81
N LEU A 68 -8.93 -11.49 -9.64
CA LEU A 68 -7.88 -12.24 -8.96
C LEU A 68 -8.35 -13.62 -8.53
N GLU A 69 -9.52 -13.73 -7.92
CA GLU A 69 -10.11 -15.01 -7.49
C GLU A 69 -10.36 -15.94 -8.68
N LYS A 70 -10.85 -15.39 -9.80
CA LYS A 70 -11.12 -16.16 -11.02
C LYS A 70 -9.86 -16.68 -11.71
N ASN A 71 -8.79 -15.89 -11.72
CA ASN A 71 -7.62 -16.16 -12.56
C ASN A 71 -6.40 -16.65 -11.78
N THR A 72 -6.46 -16.66 -10.44
CA THR A 72 -5.34 -17.06 -9.59
C THR A 72 -5.82 -17.95 -8.43
N LYS A 73 -4.87 -18.47 -7.66
CA LYS A 73 -5.14 -19.16 -6.39
C LYS A 73 -4.92 -18.27 -5.17
N LEU A 74 -4.87 -16.97 -5.37
CA LEU A 74 -4.68 -16.01 -4.30
C LEU A 74 -5.93 -15.93 -3.43
N LYS A 75 -5.72 -15.87 -2.12
CA LYS A 75 -6.76 -15.47 -1.18
C LYS A 75 -6.89 -13.95 -1.26
N VAL A 76 -8.09 -13.46 -1.53
CA VAL A 76 -8.39 -12.02 -1.55
C VAL A 76 -9.08 -11.65 -0.24
N ILE A 77 -8.56 -10.61 0.40
CA ILE A 77 -9.14 -10.00 1.60
C ILE A 77 -9.46 -8.55 1.26
N TYR A 78 -10.61 -8.07 1.70
CA TYR A 78 -11.03 -6.69 1.51
C TYR A 78 -10.99 -5.93 2.84
N THR A 79 -10.55 -4.67 2.83
CA THR A 79 -10.70 -3.81 4.02
C THR A 79 -12.16 -3.44 4.24
N ARG A 80 -12.90 -3.26 3.13
CA ARG A 80 -14.36 -3.08 3.12
C ARG A 80 -14.98 -3.64 1.84
N GLU A 81 -16.18 -4.14 1.96
CA GLU A 81 -16.99 -4.64 0.84
C GLU A 81 -18.26 -3.81 0.63
N GLU A 82 -18.52 -2.88 1.55
CA GLU A 82 -19.69 -2.00 1.55
C GLU A 82 -19.28 -0.54 1.75
N ASP A 83 -20.24 0.38 1.67
CA ASP A 83 -20.02 1.81 1.94
C ASP A 83 -19.97 2.09 3.45
N ILE A 84 -18.93 1.60 4.12
CA ILE A 84 -18.66 1.81 5.54
C ILE A 84 -17.35 2.56 5.74
N PHE A 85 -17.27 3.33 6.83
CA PHE A 85 -16.05 4.03 7.21
C PHE A 85 -15.09 3.10 7.95
N ILE A 86 -13.90 2.92 7.42
CA ILE A 86 -12.79 2.21 8.06
C ILE A 86 -11.69 3.22 8.39
N PRO A 87 -11.34 3.41 9.67
CA PRO A 87 -10.23 4.28 10.08
C PRO A 87 -8.91 3.89 9.39
N ILE A 88 -8.05 4.87 9.10
CA ILE A 88 -6.79 4.64 8.38
C ILE A 88 -5.93 3.59 9.10
N TRP A 89 -5.75 3.72 10.42
CA TRP A 89 -4.95 2.78 11.21
C TRP A 89 -5.47 1.33 11.17
N LYS A 90 -6.77 1.15 10.93
CA LYS A 90 -7.39 -0.19 10.92
C LYS A 90 -7.12 -0.94 9.61
N ARG A 91 -6.88 -0.25 8.50
CA ARG A 91 -6.65 -0.84 7.18
C ARG A 91 -5.38 -1.70 7.15
N PRO A 92 -4.19 -1.18 7.50
CA PRO A 92 -2.98 -2.02 7.60
C PRO A 92 -3.10 -3.08 8.71
N LYS A 93 -3.84 -2.81 9.79
CA LYS A 93 -4.11 -3.81 10.82
C LYS A 93 -4.85 -5.03 10.24
N ILE A 94 -5.90 -4.82 9.42
CA ILE A 94 -6.61 -5.90 8.73
C ILE A 94 -5.63 -6.70 7.86
N ALA A 95 -4.74 -6.02 7.12
CA ALA A 95 -3.75 -6.67 6.28
C ALA A 95 -2.80 -7.57 7.10
N ASN A 96 -2.27 -7.05 8.20
CA ASN A 96 -1.35 -7.77 9.06
C ASN A 96 -2.01 -8.97 9.76
N GLU A 97 -3.22 -8.79 10.30
CA GLU A 97 -3.98 -9.85 10.97
C GLU A 97 -4.42 -10.96 10.00
N SER A 98 -4.64 -10.61 8.73
CA SER A 98 -4.96 -11.57 7.67
C SER A 98 -3.75 -12.29 7.09
N ASN A 99 -2.55 -12.00 7.58
CA ASN A 99 -1.29 -12.49 7.03
C ASN A 99 -1.10 -12.13 5.55
N GLY A 100 -1.60 -10.94 5.17
CA GLY A 100 -1.52 -10.39 3.81
C GLY A 100 -0.07 -10.27 3.35
N LYS A 101 0.20 -10.69 2.14
CA LYS A 101 1.53 -10.61 1.52
C LYS A 101 1.70 -9.35 0.68
N VAL A 102 0.61 -8.89 0.12
CA VAL A 102 0.53 -7.65 -0.66
C VAL A 102 -0.68 -6.87 -0.17
N PHE A 103 -0.50 -5.58 0.04
CA PHE A 103 -1.57 -4.61 0.31
C PHE A 103 -1.66 -3.63 -0.86
N VAL A 104 -2.85 -3.52 -1.44
CA VAL A 104 -3.11 -2.61 -2.57
C VAL A 104 -4.28 -1.71 -2.20
N SER A 105 -4.02 -0.42 -2.11
CA SER A 105 -5.04 0.60 -1.89
C SER A 105 -5.35 1.36 -3.18
N VAL A 106 -6.62 1.62 -3.44
CA VAL A 106 -7.09 2.36 -4.62
C VAL A 106 -7.75 3.66 -4.20
N HIS A 107 -7.26 4.75 -4.78
CA HIS A 107 -7.73 6.10 -4.60
C HIS A 107 -7.93 6.83 -5.95
N LEU A 108 -8.72 7.89 -5.96
CA LEU A 108 -8.91 8.76 -7.13
C LEU A 108 -8.55 10.20 -6.74
N ASN A 109 -7.29 10.54 -6.95
CA ASN A 109 -6.76 11.84 -6.58
C ASN A 109 -7.45 12.97 -7.35
N SER A 110 -7.63 14.10 -6.68
CA SER A 110 -7.97 15.37 -7.33
C SER A 110 -6.78 16.31 -7.35
N ASN A 111 -6.75 17.18 -8.32
CA ASN A 111 -5.75 18.24 -8.40
C ASN A 111 -6.42 19.55 -8.83
N PRO A 112 -6.10 20.70 -8.19
CA PRO A 112 -6.58 22.02 -8.61
C PRO A 112 -6.17 22.34 -10.05
N ASN A 113 -5.02 21.86 -10.49
CA ASN A 113 -4.58 21.99 -11.87
C ASN A 113 -5.35 21.01 -12.78
N LYS A 114 -6.24 21.57 -13.60
CA LYS A 114 -7.07 20.81 -14.54
C LYS A 114 -6.31 20.04 -15.62
N THR A 115 -5.02 20.33 -15.81
CA THR A 115 -4.15 19.59 -16.74
C THR A 115 -3.53 18.35 -16.09
N ALA A 116 -3.64 18.20 -14.78
CA ALA A 116 -3.22 17.01 -14.08
C ALA A 116 -4.24 15.89 -14.28
N TYR A 117 -3.88 14.91 -15.10
CA TYR A 117 -4.67 13.70 -15.35
C TYR A 117 -3.75 12.51 -15.57
N GLY A 118 -4.27 11.31 -15.42
CA GLY A 118 -3.51 10.09 -15.62
C GLY A 118 -3.63 9.11 -14.46
N PHE A 119 -2.73 8.16 -14.42
CA PHE A 119 -2.61 7.18 -13.36
C PHE A 119 -1.18 7.14 -12.85
N GLU A 120 -1.04 6.84 -11.57
CA GLU A 120 0.23 6.77 -10.87
C GLU A 120 0.17 5.69 -9.78
N THR A 121 1.29 5.07 -9.48
CA THR A 121 1.41 4.09 -8.40
C THR A 121 2.32 4.65 -7.32
N TYR A 122 1.91 4.52 -6.08
CA TYR A 122 2.65 5.02 -4.93
C TYR A 122 3.22 3.88 -4.10
N LEU A 123 4.39 4.11 -3.54
CA LEU A 123 5.05 3.28 -2.53
C LEU A 123 5.16 4.04 -1.23
N LEU A 124 5.08 3.32 -0.11
CA LEU A 124 5.33 3.90 1.20
C LEU A 124 6.81 4.27 1.36
N ARG A 125 7.08 5.56 1.38
CA ARG A 125 8.39 6.15 1.73
C ARG A 125 8.20 7.64 1.98
N SER A 126 9.18 8.28 2.60
CA SER A 126 9.20 9.74 2.69
C SER A 126 9.10 10.34 1.29
N GLY A 127 8.07 11.15 1.04
CA GLY A 127 7.81 11.75 -0.26
C GLY A 127 8.98 12.63 -0.71
N MET A 128 9.41 12.43 -1.95
CA MET A 128 10.55 13.16 -2.54
C MET A 128 10.11 14.29 -3.47
N THR A 129 8.82 14.38 -3.80
CA THR A 129 8.27 15.43 -4.67
C THR A 129 7.13 16.17 -3.97
N GLU A 130 6.99 17.46 -4.25
CA GLU A 130 5.89 18.27 -3.69
C GLU A 130 4.52 17.69 -4.00
N ASP A 131 4.29 17.25 -5.25
CA ASP A 131 3.06 16.57 -5.66
C ASP A 131 2.75 15.33 -4.79
N ALA A 132 3.76 14.50 -4.52
CA ALA A 132 3.59 13.27 -3.74
C ALA A 132 3.30 13.58 -2.26
N ILE A 133 3.95 14.61 -1.70
CA ILE A 133 3.71 15.09 -0.34
C ILE A 133 2.30 15.66 -0.23
N GLU A 134 1.84 16.45 -1.22
CA GLU A 134 0.49 17.00 -1.23
C GLU A 134 -0.59 15.91 -1.26
N VAL A 135 -0.41 14.90 -2.13
CA VAL A 135 -1.35 13.76 -2.20
C VAL A 135 -1.38 13.02 -0.87
N ALA A 136 -0.24 12.64 -0.30
CA ALA A 136 -0.20 11.94 0.98
C ALA A 136 -0.80 12.77 2.11
N SER A 137 -0.55 14.08 2.15
CA SER A 137 -1.13 14.98 3.14
C SER A 137 -2.66 14.98 3.08
N ARG A 138 -3.22 15.05 1.87
CA ARG A 138 -4.67 15.02 1.64
C ARG A 138 -5.30 13.71 2.09
N GLU A 139 -4.72 12.58 1.68
CA GLU A 139 -5.22 11.27 2.09
C GLU A 139 -5.12 11.04 3.60
N ASN A 140 -4.06 11.53 4.23
CA ASN A 140 -3.88 11.44 5.67
C ASN A 140 -4.85 12.36 6.46
N GLU A 141 -5.45 13.39 5.84
CA GLU A 141 -6.43 14.27 6.51
C GLU A 141 -7.69 13.55 7.03
N VAL A 142 -7.99 12.38 6.50
CA VAL A 142 -9.08 11.51 6.97
C VAL A 142 -8.98 11.20 8.47
N ILE A 143 -7.77 11.25 9.04
CA ILE A 143 -7.55 11.13 10.50
C ILE A 143 -8.41 12.13 11.29
N LYS A 144 -8.70 13.30 10.73
CA LYS A 144 -9.56 14.31 11.37
C LYS A 144 -11.01 13.85 11.56
N LEU A 145 -11.47 12.87 10.77
CA LEU A 145 -12.78 12.25 10.87
C LEU A 145 -12.83 11.10 11.87
N GLU A 146 -11.69 10.68 12.39
CA GLU A 146 -11.59 9.60 13.36
C GLU A 146 -11.89 10.08 14.78
N ASP A 147 -12.29 9.13 15.64
CA ASP A 147 -12.53 9.42 17.06
C ASP A 147 -11.20 9.66 17.78
N ARG A 148 -10.95 10.89 18.18
CA ARG A 148 -9.71 11.34 18.85
C ARG A 148 -9.48 10.67 20.20
N SER A 149 -10.52 10.10 20.85
CA SER A 149 -10.37 9.37 22.11
C SER A 149 -9.60 8.05 21.95
N LYS A 150 -9.46 7.58 20.72
CA LYS A 150 -8.76 6.34 20.35
C LYS A 150 -7.48 6.62 19.56
N ASN A 151 -6.70 7.62 20.00
CA ASN A 151 -5.44 7.93 19.32
C ASN A 151 -4.53 6.68 19.28
N LYS A 152 -4.52 6.01 18.12
CA LYS A 152 -3.82 4.75 17.88
C LYS A 152 -2.60 4.93 16.96
N TYR A 153 -2.31 6.16 16.60
CA TYR A 153 -1.09 6.48 15.88
C TYR A 153 0.04 6.49 16.89
N GLN A 154 0.89 5.45 16.83
CA GLN A 154 2.07 5.39 17.67
C GLN A 154 3.02 6.50 17.25
N ASP A 155 3.58 7.19 18.24
CA ASP A 155 4.68 8.11 18.01
C ASP A 155 5.89 7.30 17.54
N LEU A 156 6.18 7.38 16.24
CA LEU A 156 7.34 6.72 15.62
C LEU A 156 8.58 7.56 15.90
N SER A 157 9.02 7.55 17.16
CA SER A 157 10.24 8.19 17.60
C SER A 157 11.27 7.16 18.10
N GLY A 158 12.55 7.53 18.01
CA GLY A 158 13.64 6.73 18.56
C GLY A 158 13.74 5.32 17.97
N GLU A 159 13.83 4.32 18.84
CA GLU A 159 14.03 2.90 18.46
C GLU A 159 12.90 2.35 17.60
N ASN A 160 11.66 2.77 17.85
CA ASN A 160 10.49 2.32 17.08
C ASN A 160 10.58 2.77 15.62
N LEU A 161 11.09 3.97 15.36
CA LEU A 161 11.30 4.48 14.01
C LEU A 161 12.39 3.67 13.28
N ILE A 162 13.47 3.32 13.96
CA ILE A 162 14.55 2.50 13.38
C ILE A 162 14.01 1.13 12.98
N VAL A 163 13.29 0.45 13.87
CA VAL A 163 12.70 -0.88 13.60
C VAL A 163 11.70 -0.82 12.44
N ALA A 164 10.82 0.19 12.41
CA ALA A 164 9.86 0.38 11.34
C ALA A 164 10.56 0.63 10.00
N THR A 165 11.60 1.48 9.97
CA THR A 165 12.39 1.77 8.77
C THR A 165 13.13 0.53 8.26
N MET A 166 13.69 -0.28 9.16
CA MET A 166 14.35 -1.54 8.79
C MET A 166 13.35 -2.55 8.23
N ALA A 167 12.18 -2.71 8.86
CA ALA A 167 11.13 -3.61 8.37
C ALA A 167 10.64 -3.17 6.98
N GLN A 168 10.45 -1.88 6.77
CA GLN A 168 10.07 -1.31 5.48
C GLN A 168 11.12 -1.58 4.39
N SER A 169 12.42 -1.44 4.71
CA SER A 169 13.50 -1.63 3.73
C SER A 169 13.60 -3.06 3.21
N VAL A 170 13.20 -4.05 4.01
CA VAL A 170 13.23 -5.48 3.62
C VAL A 170 12.30 -5.77 2.44
N PHE A 171 11.16 -5.09 2.35
CA PHE A 171 10.15 -5.34 1.31
C PHE A 171 10.11 -4.27 0.22
N MET A 172 11.01 -3.29 0.30
CA MET A 172 11.00 -2.15 -0.63
C MET A 172 11.24 -2.59 -2.07
N LYS A 173 12.20 -3.48 -2.28
CA LYS A 173 12.55 -3.95 -3.62
C LYS A 173 11.38 -4.65 -4.30
N GLU A 174 10.73 -5.57 -3.60
CA GLU A 174 9.56 -6.30 -4.11
C GLU A 174 8.39 -5.36 -4.38
N SER A 175 8.19 -4.36 -3.52
CA SER A 175 7.18 -3.32 -3.70
C SER A 175 7.48 -2.45 -4.92
N GLU A 176 8.73 -2.05 -5.15
CA GLU A 176 9.16 -1.28 -6.32
C GLU A 176 8.96 -2.08 -7.62
N GLU A 177 9.35 -3.36 -7.63
CA GLU A 177 9.16 -4.23 -8.77
C GLU A 177 7.67 -4.42 -9.10
N LEU A 178 6.83 -4.67 -8.09
CA LEU A 178 5.39 -4.79 -8.27
C LEU A 178 4.76 -3.49 -8.80
N ALA A 179 5.11 -2.35 -8.23
CA ALA A 179 4.62 -1.05 -8.66
C ALA A 179 5.03 -0.74 -10.10
N ALA A 180 6.25 -1.08 -10.49
CA ALA A 180 6.73 -0.91 -11.86
C ALA A 180 5.94 -1.77 -12.84
N ILE A 181 5.69 -3.04 -12.51
CA ILE A 181 4.88 -3.95 -13.34
C ILE A 181 3.43 -3.44 -13.48
N ILE A 182 2.80 -3.03 -12.38
CA ILE A 182 1.45 -2.46 -12.41
C ILE A 182 1.42 -1.24 -13.32
N GLN A 183 2.38 -0.33 -13.16
CA GLN A 183 2.43 0.91 -13.92
C GLN A 183 2.66 0.65 -15.43
N GLU A 184 3.50 -0.32 -15.77
CA GLU A 184 3.75 -0.73 -17.15
C GLU A 184 2.50 -1.36 -17.78
N GLU A 185 1.86 -2.32 -17.11
CA GLU A 185 0.66 -3.00 -17.61
C GLU A 185 -0.53 -2.04 -17.75
N MET A 186 -0.70 -1.12 -16.81
CA MET A 186 -1.69 -0.04 -16.94
C MET A 186 -1.38 0.84 -18.14
N GLY A 187 -0.11 1.16 -18.40
CA GLY A 187 0.31 1.95 -19.57
C GLY A 187 -0.06 1.30 -20.90
N LYS A 188 -0.11 -0.02 -20.97
CA LYS A 188 -0.53 -0.78 -22.17
C LYS A 188 -2.06 -0.79 -22.38
N LYS A 189 -2.84 -0.68 -21.30
CA LYS A 189 -4.30 -0.89 -21.31
C LYS A 189 -5.11 0.38 -21.11
N VAL A 190 -4.63 1.30 -20.30
CA VAL A 190 -5.35 2.52 -19.95
C VAL A 190 -4.96 3.65 -20.92
N LYS A 191 -5.95 4.15 -21.66
CA LYS A 191 -5.75 5.30 -22.59
C LYS A 191 -5.70 6.62 -21.81
N SER A 192 -4.72 6.74 -20.91
CA SER A 192 -4.49 7.93 -20.10
C SER A 192 -3.00 8.12 -19.87
N ARG A 193 -2.60 9.30 -19.35
CA ARG A 193 -1.19 9.63 -19.13
C ARG A 193 -0.62 8.75 -18.03
N ASN A 194 0.45 8.04 -18.34
CA ASN A 194 1.28 7.36 -17.35
C ASN A 194 2.12 8.40 -16.60
N ARG A 195 1.91 8.54 -15.28
CA ARG A 195 2.61 9.49 -14.41
C ARG A 195 3.73 8.84 -13.59
N GLY A 196 3.97 7.55 -13.81
CA GLY A 196 5.05 6.78 -13.20
C GLY A 196 4.78 6.28 -11.79
N VAL A 197 5.81 5.65 -11.24
CA VAL A 197 5.85 5.23 -9.84
C VAL A 197 6.40 6.36 -8.99
N LYS A 198 5.79 6.61 -7.85
CA LYS A 198 6.14 7.67 -6.90
C LYS A 198 6.27 7.12 -5.49
N GLN A 199 6.82 7.95 -4.60
CA GLN A 199 6.99 7.62 -3.18
C GLN A 199 6.33 8.69 -2.33
N ALA A 200 5.55 8.28 -1.33
CA ALA A 200 4.88 9.20 -0.42
C ALA A 200 4.61 8.56 0.96
N GLY A 201 4.46 9.40 1.99
CA GLY A 201 4.25 8.99 3.37
C GLY A 201 2.78 8.79 3.72
N PHE A 202 2.16 7.76 3.18
CA PHE A 202 0.77 7.42 3.52
C PHE A 202 0.68 6.66 4.84
N HIS A 203 -0.26 7.04 5.70
CA HIS A 203 -0.53 6.32 6.96
C HIS A 203 -1.29 5.01 6.77
N VAL A 204 -1.83 4.78 5.58
CA VAL A 204 -2.56 3.56 5.24
C VAL A 204 -1.64 2.41 4.79
N LEU A 205 -0.40 2.71 4.43
CA LEU A 205 0.58 1.74 3.95
C LEU A 205 1.55 1.23 5.02
#